data_81eeee034b34aa7788dd80e41e673f1c
#
_entry.id   81eeee034b34aa7788dd80e41e673f1c
#
_cell.length_a   1.000
_cell.length_b   1.000
_cell.length_c   1.000
_cell.angle_alpha   90.00
_cell.angle_beta   90.00
_cell.angle_gamma   90.00
#
_symmetry.space_group_name_H-M   'P 1'
#
loop_
_entity.id
_entity.type
_entity.pdbx_description
1 polymer ?
#
loop_
_entity_poly.entity_id
_entity_poly.type
_entity_poly.pdbx_seq_one_letter_code
_entity_poly.pdbx_strand_id
1 'polypeptide(L)'
;MAEAYIIDAVRSPVGRRGGALSEVHPLDLGAHAIAALVARSGIDPGAVEDVVWGCVDAIGPQAGDLARSAWLAAGMPEHVPGVTVDRQCGSSQQALHFAAQGVMSGTQDLVVTGGSEHMTTLPIASAWTAAKEYGYDDPYSGSDGWEKRYGDQPVSQFHGAEMIAQQWDISREDMESFALESHQRALRAIDEGRFDREIEPLAGLTHDEGPRRDTSLEKMAGLKPLQEGGRLTAGVSSQISDGSAALLIASERAVKEHGLNTRARIHHPSGRA
;
A
#
# COMPACT_ATOMS: atom_id res chain seq x y z
N MET A 1 -7.66 -0.48 -28.69
CA MET A 1 -7.01 -1.02 -27.47
C MET A 1 -8.09 -1.75 -26.71
N ALA A 2 -7.78 -2.91 -26.14
CA ALA A 2 -8.71 -3.59 -25.26
C ALA A 2 -8.98 -2.70 -24.01
N GLU A 3 -10.16 -2.80 -23.43
CA GLU A 3 -10.50 -2.11 -22.20
C GLU A 3 -10.20 -3.00 -21.00
N ALA A 4 -9.77 -2.41 -19.89
CA ALA A 4 -9.54 -3.09 -18.62
C ALA A 4 -10.59 -2.64 -17.59
N TYR A 5 -11.14 -3.61 -16.87
CA TYR A 5 -12.19 -3.38 -15.88
C TYR A 5 -11.76 -3.86 -14.49
N ILE A 6 -12.13 -3.12 -13.47
CA ILE A 6 -12.11 -3.57 -12.08
C ILE A 6 -13.38 -4.38 -11.84
N ILE A 7 -13.22 -5.62 -11.43
CA ILE A 7 -14.32 -6.55 -11.13
C ILE A 7 -14.71 -6.48 -9.68
N ASP A 8 -13.73 -6.66 -8.79
CA ASP A 8 -13.92 -6.52 -7.34
C ASP A 8 -12.65 -5.97 -6.68
N ALA A 9 -12.82 -5.49 -5.46
CA ALA A 9 -11.75 -4.99 -4.61
C ALA A 9 -12.08 -5.29 -3.15
N VAL A 10 -11.07 -5.76 -2.41
CA VAL A 10 -11.16 -6.09 -1.00
C VAL A 10 -9.86 -5.72 -0.31
N ARG A 11 -9.92 -5.44 1.00
CA ARG A 11 -8.76 -5.18 1.81
C ARG A 11 -8.87 -5.79 3.21
N SER A 12 -7.77 -6.00 3.87
CA SER A 12 -7.76 -6.19 5.31
C SER A 12 -8.19 -4.89 6.01
N PRO A 13 -8.58 -4.92 7.28
CA PRO A 13 -8.50 -3.72 8.09
C PRO A 13 -7.04 -3.25 8.16
N VAL A 14 -6.84 -1.94 8.35
CA VAL A 14 -5.50 -1.37 8.54
C VAL A 14 -5.12 -1.43 10.01
N GLY A 15 -4.13 -2.26 10.34
CA GLY A 15 -3.56 -2.37 11.67
C GLY A 15 -2.64 -1.19 11.99
N ARG A 16 -2.60 -0.77 13.24
CA ARG A 16 -1.60 0.17 13.75
C ARG A 16 -0.34 -0.56 14.18
N ARG A 17 0.74 0.16 14.33
CA ARG A 17 2.00 -0.39 14.87
C ARG A 17 1.75 -1.11 16.22
N GLY A 18 2.11 -2.39 16.28
CA GLY A 18 1.90 -3.23 17.47
C GLY A 18 0.43 -3.43 17.83
N GLY A 19 -0.49 -3.28 16.85
CA GLY A 19 -1.92 -3.51 16.99
C GLY A 19 -2.33 -4.96 16.74
N ALA A 20 -3.58 -5.18 16.38
CA ALA A 20 -4.15 -6.52 16.23
C ALA A 20 -3.49 -7.35 15.12
N LEU A 21 -2.92 -6.71 14.09
CA LEU A 21 -2.24 -7.41 12.99
C LEU A 21 -0.75 -7.68 13.25
N SER A 22 -0.17 -7.23 14.36
CA SER A 22 1.27 -7.33 14.64
C SER A 22 1.84 -8.74 14.62
N GLU A 23 1.04 -9.73 14.97
CA GLU A 23 1.42 -11.15 14.99
C GLU A 23 1.03 -11.90 13.69
N VAL A 24 0.39 -11.24 12.75
CA VAL A 24 0.06 -11.84 11.45
C VAL A 24 1.33 -11.90 10.61
N HIS A 25 1.69 -13.08 10.10
CA HIS A 25 2.85 -13.19 9.24
C HIS A 25 2.65 -12.34 7.96
N PRO A 26 3.62 -11.55 7.49
CA PRO A 26 3.48 -10.70 6.31
C PRO A 26 2.96 -11.42 5.06
N LEU A 27 3.38 -12.67 4.87
CA LEU A 27 2.90 -13.52 3.79
C LEU A 27 1.40 -13.83 3.91
N ASP A 28 0.94 -14.18 5.13
CA ASP A 28 -0.46 -14.51 5.41
C ASP A 28 -1.35 -13.27 5.28
N LEU A 29 -0.80 -12.08 5.55
CA LEU A 29 -1.49 -10.81 5.34
C LEU A 29 -1.84 -10.61 3.86
N GLY A 30 -0.90 -10.87 2.94
CA GLY A 30 -1.14 -10.85 1.50
C GLY A 30 -2.11 -11.95 1.05
N ALA A 31 -1.88 -13.18 1.53
CA ALA A 31 -2.72 -14.35 1.23
C ALA A 31 -4.19 -14.14 1.64
N HIS A 32 -4.44 -13.47 2.77
CA HIS A 32 -5.78 -13.16 3.24
C HIS A 32 -6.58 -12.31 2.23
N ALA A 33 -6.00 -11.23 1.72
CA ALA A 33 -6.66 -10.37 0.74
C ALA A 33 -6.90 -11.11 -0.59
N ILE A 34 -5.94 -11.93 -1.04
CA ILE A 34 -6.09 -12.75 -2.25
C ILE A 34 -7.22 -13.77 -2.08
N ALA A 35 -7.24 -14.52 -0.97
CA ALA A 35 -8.29 -15.51 -0.71
C ALA A 35 -9.68 -14.88 -0.62
N ALA A 36 -9.78 -13.73 0.06
CA ALA A 36 -11.03 -12.98 0.15
C ALA A 36 -11.52 -12.49 -1.21
N LEU A 37 -10.62 -11.98 -2.06
CA LEU A 37 -10.94 -11.52 -3.41
C LEU A 37 -11.48 -12.67 -4.28
N VAL A 38 -10.80 -13.82 -4.28
CA VAL A 38 -11.20 -15.00 -5.04
C VAL A 38 -12.56 -15.51 -4.57
N ALA A 39 -12.75 -15.63 -3.26
CA ALA A 39 -14.03 -16.07 -2.69
C ALA A 39 -15.20 -15.12 -3.03
N ARG A 40 -14.96 -13.82 -2.98
CA ARG A 40 -16.01 -12.81 -3.26
C ARG A 40 -16.35 -12.69 -4.74
N SER A 41 -15.35 -12.75 -5.61
CA SER A 41 -15.56 -12.67 -7.06
C SER A 41 -16.17 -13.94 -7.64
N GLY A 42 -16.02 -15.08 -6.96
CA GLY A 42 -16.46 -16.38 -7.43
C GLY A 42 -15.70 -16.89 -8.65
N ILE A 43 -14.55 -16.26 -8.97
CA ILE A 43 -13.71 -16.65 -10.10
C ILE A 43 -13.02 -17.99 -9.81
N ASP A 44 -12.88 -18.82 -10.84
CA ASP A 44 -11.94 -19.94 -10.80
C ASP A 44 -10.51 -19.38 -10.69
N PRO A 45 -9.78 -19.62 -9.60
CA PRO A 45 -8.41 -19.13 -9.48
C PRO A 45 -7.47 -19.71 -10.54
N GLY A 46 -7.82 -20.84 -11.14
CA GLY A 46 -7.08 -21.43 -12.26
C GLY A 46 -7.19 -20.63 -13.58
N ALA A 47 -8.16 -19.73 -13.68
CA ALA A 47 -8.29 -18.83 -14.82
C ALA A 47 -7.45 -17.56 -14.70
N VAL A 48 -6.88 -17.28 -13.53
CA VAL A 48 -6.00 -16.13 -13.32
C VAL A 48 -4.68 -16.37 -14.04
N GLU A 49 -4.23 -15.40 -14.83
CA GLU A 49 -3.04 -15.51 -15.67
C GLU A 49 -1.80 -14.92 -15.01
N ASP A 50 -1.96 -14.00 -14.05
CA ASP A 50 -0.85 -13.38 -13.33
C ASP A 50 -1.28 -12.76 -12.01
N VAL A 51 -0.32 -12.60 -11.09
CA VAL A 51 -0.46 -11.84 -9.84
C VAL A 51 0.58 -10.73 -9.81
N VAL A 52 0.15 -9.48 -9.87
CA VAL A 52 1.04 -8.32 -9.79
C VAL A 52 0.83 -7.62 -8.45
N TRP A 53 1.86 -7.61 -7.59
CA TRP A 53 1.71 -7.24 -6.19
C TRP A 53 2.71 -6.19 -5.74
N GLY A 54 2.24 -5.13 -5.10
CA GLY A 54 3.08 -4.07 -4.56
C GLY A 54 3.61 -4.39 -3.16
N CYS A 55 4.92 -4.17 -2.96
CA CYS A 55 5.57 -4.19 -1.65
C CYS A 55 6.77 -3.26 -1.70
N VAL A 56 7.04 -2.53 -0.62
CA VAL A 56 8.18 -1.60 -0.53
C VAL A 56 9.40 -2.28 0.09
N ASP A 57 9.25 -2.74 1.33
CA ASP A 57 10.35 -3.41 2.05
C ASP A 57 10.34 -4.93 1.77
N ALA A 58 10.63 -5.31 0.50
CA ALA A 58 10.63 -6.70 0.03
C ALA A 58 11.86 -7.49 0.51
N ILE A 59 12.06 -7.55 1.83
CA ILE A 59 13.14 -8.28 2.51
C ILE A 59 12.56 -9.23 3.56
N GLY A 60 13.39 -10.15 4.08
CA GLY A 60 12.98 -11.09 5.13
C GLY A 60 11.67 -11.81 4.79
N PRO A 61 10.63 -11.75 5.63
CA PRO A 61 9.35 -12.42 5.37
C PRO A 61 8.52 -11.81 4.22
N GLN A 62 8.93 -10.69 3.64
CA GLN A 62 8.35 -10.09 2.44
C GLN A 62 9.23 -10.29 1.18
N ALA A 63 10.35 -11.01 1.31
CA ALA A 63 11.25 -11.33 0.21
C ALA A 63 10.74 -12.53 -0.63
N GLY A 64 11.49 -12.85 -1.69
CA GLY A 64 11.29 -14.07 -2.47
C GLY A 64 10.05 -14.06 -3.34
N ASP A 65 9.73 -12.93 -3.92
CA ASP A 65 8.49 -12.69 -4.69
C ASP A 65 7.23 -12.87 -3.84
N LEU A 66 6.90 -11.84 -3.09
CA LEU A 66 5.72 -11.81 -2.21
C LEU A 66 4.42 -12.09 -2.97
N ALA A 67 4.29 -11.62 -4.23
CA ALA A 67 3.14 -11.90 -5.08
C ALA A 67 2.89 -13.41 -5.21
N ARG A 68 3.91 -14.11 -5.66
CA ARG A 68 3.86 -15.56 -5.89
C ARG A 68 3.66 -16.31 -4.57
N SER A 69 4.41 -15.94 -3.55
CA SER A 69 4.37 -16.60 -2.25
C SER A 69 3.03 -16.43 -1.54
N ALA A 70 2.43 -15.23 -1.59
CA ALA A 70 1.10 -14.96 -1.01
C ALA A 70 -0.01 -15.71 -1.77
N TRP A 71 0.09 -15.80 -3.11
CA TRP A 71 -0.82 -16.58 -3.93
C TRP A 71 -0.83 -18.06 -3.53
N LEU A 72 0.35 -18.65 -3.36
CA LEU A 72 0.50 -20.05 -2.93
C LEU A 72 0.04 -20.27 -1.49
N ALA A 73 0.36 -19.34 -0.58
CA ALA A 73 -0.08 -19.40 0.82
C ALA A 73 -1.60 -19.28 0.94
N ALA A 74 -2.27 -18.60 0.01
CA ALA A 74 -3.73 -18.56 -0.10
C ALA A 74 -4.33 -19.90 -0.61
N GLY A 75 -3.53 -20.91 -0.91
CA GLY A 75 -3.97 -22.20 -1.42
C GLY A 75 -4.37 -22.18 -2.90
N MET A 76 -3.91 -21.19 -3.66
CA MET A 76 -4.25 -21.00 -5.06
C MET A 76 -3.36 -21.85 -6.00
N PRO A 77 -3.77 -22.06 -7.26
CA PRO A 77 -3.08 -22.96 -8.20
C PRO A 77 -1.63 -22.59 -8.49
N GLU A 78 -0.75 -23.60 -8.53
CA GLU A 78 0.69 -23.43 -8.72
C GLU A 78 1.12 -22.94 -10.11
N HIS A 79 0.27 -23.06 -11.12
CA HIS A 79 0.62 -22.63 -12.49
C HIS A 79 0.52 -21.13 -12.71
N VAL A 80 -0.13 -20.37 -11.80
CA VAL A 80 -0.28 -18.93 -11.93
C VAL A 80 0.99 -18.22 -11.45
N PRO A 81 1.69 -17.47 -12.31
CA PRO A 81 2.90 -16.74 -11.93
C PRO A 81 2.59 -15.54 -11.03
N GLY A 82 3.63 -14.91 -10.50
CA GLY A 82 3.50 -13.67 -9.77
C GLY A 82 4.73 -12.80 -9.94
N VAL A 83 4.58 -11.51 -9.71
CA VAL A 83 5.68 -10.54 -9.69
C VAL A 83 5.45 -9.47 -8.63
N THR A 84 6.47 -9.23 -7.82
CA THR A 84 6.46 -8.15 -6.84
C THR A 84 7.03 -6.88 -7.45
N VAL A 85 6.32 -5.76 -7.24
CA VAL A 85 6.64 -4.44 -7.79
C VAL A 85 6.98 -3.49 -6.66
N ASP A 86 8.12 -2.82 -6.78
CA ASP A 86 8.49 -1.67 -5.95
C ASP A 86 8.44 -0.37 -6.76
N ARG A 87 7.60 0.54 -6.33
CA ARG A 87 7.57 1.97 -6.68
C ARG A 87 7.34 2.78 -5.41
N GLN A 88 8.08 2.46 -4.37
CA GLN A 88 7.94 3.02 -3.04
C GLN A 88 6.45 3.02 -2.60
N CYS A 89 5.96 4.07 -1.95
CA CYS A 89 4.57 4.16 -1.48
C CYS A 89 3.49 3.99 -2.58
N GLY A 90 3.87 4.10 -3.85
CA GLY A 90 3.00 3.88 -5.02
C GLY A 90 3.01 2.45 -5.58
N SER A 91 3.63 1.47 -4.90
CA SER A 91 3.85 0.11 -5.41
C SER A 91 2.55 -0.60 -5.80
N SER A 92 1.54 -0.63 -4.94
CA SER A 92 0.26 -1.28 -5.23
C SER A 92 -0.52 -0.58 -6.34
N GLN A 93 -0.46 0.75 -6.43
CA GLN A 93 -1.04 1.47 -7.55
C GLN A 93 -0.33 1.15 -8.85
N GLN A 94 1.00 1.01 -8.84
CA GLN A 94 1.76 0.61 -10.01
C GLN A 94 1.48 -0.84 -10.42
N ALA A 95 1.29 -1.74 -9.46
CA ALA A 95 0.86 -3.11 -9.70
C ALA A 95 -0.48 -3.13 -10.47
N LEU A 96 -1.47 -2.35 -10.03
CA LEU A 96 -2.73 -2.18 -10.76
C LEU A 96 -2.52 -1.60 -12.16
N HIS A 97 -1.64 -0.62 -12.33
CA HIS A 97 -1.34 -0.07 -13.65
C HIS A 97 -0.73 -1.13 -14.58
N PHE A 98 0.18 -1.96 -14.10
CA PHE A 98 0.77 -3.05 -14.89
C PHE A 98 -0.27 -4.11 -15.26
N ALA A 99 -1.11 -4.53 -14.32
CA ALA A 99 -2.22 -5.43 -14.60
C ALA A 99 -3.16 -4.86 -15.68
N ALA A 100 -3.56 -3.60 -15.55
CA ALA A 100 -4.40 -2.92 -16.54
C ALA A 100 -3.71 -2.82 -17.91
N GLN A 101 -2.41 -2.49 -17.95
CA GLN A 101 -1.63 -2.42 -19.18
C GLN A 101 -1.48 -3.80 -19.84
N GLY A 102 -1.27 -4.86 -19.06
CA GLY A 102 -1.27 -6.25 -19.54
C GLY A 102 -2.58 -6.61 -20.24
N VAL A 103 -3.71 -6.27 -19.62
CA VAL A 103 -5.04 -6.47 -20.18
C VAL A 103 -5.26 -5.60 -21.43
N MET A 104 -4.92 -4.31 -21.38
CA MET A 104 -5.10 -3.37 -22.51
C MET A 104 -4.20 -3.72 -23.70
N SER A 105 -3.04 -4.36 -23.49
CA SER A 105 -2.16 -4.85 -24.53
C SER A 105 -2.67 -6.12 -25.22
N GLY A 106 -3.62 -6.82 -24.58
CA GLY A 106 -4.17 -8.09 -25.06
C GLY A 106 -3.26 -9.30 -24.76
N THR A 107 -2.25 -9.14 -23.90
CA THR A 107 -1.39 -10.26 -23.46
C THR A 107 -1.98 -11.03 -22.28
N GLN A 108 -2.88 -10.42 -21.53
CA GLN A 108 -3.55 -11.00 -20.36
C GLN A 108 -5.04 -10.62 -20.38
N ASP A 109 -5.88 -11.49 -19.82
CA ASP A 109 -7.31 -11.25 -19.73
C ASP A 109 -7.83 -11.18 -18.29
N LEU A 110 -7.18 -11.87 -17.35
CA LEU A 110 -7.61 -11.93 -15.96
C LEU A 110 -6.40 -11.89 -15.02
N VAL A 111 -6.26 -10.80 -14.26
CA VAL A 111 -5.10 -10.55 -13.42
C VAL A 111 -5.54 -10.17 -12.00
N VAL A 112 -4.94 -10.80 -11.00
CA VAL A 112 -5.03 -10.37 -9.60
C VAL A 112 -3.93 -9.34 -9.34
N THR A 113 -4.28 -8.22 -8.72
CA THR A 113 -3.33 -7.18 -8.36
C THR A 113 -3.63 -6.62 -6.99
N GLY A 114 -2.66 -5.95 -6.40
CA GLY A 114 -2.82 -5.37 -5.08
C GLY A 114 -1.48 -5.06 -4.42
N GLY A 115 -1.42 -5.28 -3.13
CA GLY A 115 -0.19 -5.17 -2.36
C GLY A 115 -0.42 -5.37 -0.88
N SER A 116 0.67 -5.62 -0.19
CA SER A 116 0.70 -5.73 1.26
C SER A 116 1.99 -5.17 1.82
N GLU A 117 1.90 -4.62 3.03
CA GLU A 117 3.04 -4.11 3.78
C GLU A 117 2.80 -4.35 5.27
N HIS A 118 3.81 -4.85 5.96
CA HIS A 118 3.76 -5.12 7.38
C HIS A 118 4.84 -4.33 8.10
N MET A 119 4.56 -3.05 8.36
CA MET A 119 5.54 -2.09 8.90
C MET A 119 5.84 -2.29 10.39
N THR A 120 5.04 -3.08 11.11
CA THR A 120 5.36 -3.51 12.49
C THR A 120 6.54 -4.47 12.51
N THR A 121 6.56 -5.45 11.60
CA THR A 121 7.66 -6.45 11.50
C THR A 121 8.87 -5.88 10.76
N LEU A 122 8.64 -5.18 9.66
CA LEU A 122 9.67 -4.55 8.84
C LEU A 122 9.45 -3.03 8.85
N PRO A 123 10.12 -2.31 9.75
CA PRO A 123 10.02 -0.85 9.81
C PRO A 123 10.36 -0.20 8.46
N ILE A 124 9.73 0.93 8.18
CA ILE A 124 9.98 1.70 6.95
C ILE A 124 11.47 1.90 6.70
N ALA A 125 11.89 1.73 5.45
CA ALA A 125 13.29 1.78 5.01
C ALA A 125 14.16 0.61 5.49
N SER A 126 13.59 -0.51 5.94
CA SER A 126 14.33 -1.72 6.26
C SER A 126 15.14 -2.23 5.07
N ALA A 127 14.59 -2.16 3.86
CA ALA A 127 15.31 -2.51 2.63
C ALA A 127 16.51 -1.58 2.36
N TRP A 128 16.41 -0.30 2.71
CA TRP A 128 17.50 0.67 2.53
C TRP A 128 18.68 0.39 3.44
N THR A 129 18.40 -0.06 4.66
CA THR A 129 19.43 -0.32 5.68
C THR A 129 19.92 -1.77 5.71
N ALA A 130 19.32 -2.65 4.91
CA ALA A 130 19.65 -4.08 4.90
C ALA A 130 21.10 -4.37 4.48
N ALA A 131 21.73 -3.46 3.73
CA ALA A 131 23.11 -3.63 3.24
C ALA A 131 24.19 -2.97 4.11
N LYS A 132 23.86 -2.52 5.33
CA LYS A 132 24.84 -1.90 6.24
C LYS A 132 26.00 -2.81 6.58
N GLU A 133 25.75 -4.10 6.78
CA GLU A 133 26.80 -5.10 7.02
C GLU A 133 27.75 -5.29 5.84
N TYR A 134 27.35 -4.87 4.62
CA TYR A 134 28.16 -4.88 3.41
C TYR A 134 28.84 -3.53 3.13
N GLY A 135 28.72 -2.55 4.06
CA GLY A 135 29.36 -1.24 3.94
C GLY A 135 28.55 -0.17 3.23
N TYR A 136 27.23 -0.38 3.04
CA TYR A 136 26.32 0.59 2.45
C TYR A 136 25.32 1.06 3.51
N ASP A 137 25.38 2.32 3.91
CA ASP A 137 24.46 2.90 4.90
C ASP A 137 23.04 3.10 4.35
N ASP A 138 22.93 3.42 3.07
CA ASP A 138 21.70 3.62 2.31
C ASP A 138 21.92 3.38 0.81
N PRO A 139 20.87 3.40 -0.05
CA PRO A 139 21.00 3.14 -1.49
C PRO A 139 21.84 4.17 -2.27
N TYR A 140 22.15 5.32 -1.70
CA TYR A 140 22.85 6.44 -2.35
C TYR A 140 24.31 6.54 -1.93
N SER A 141 24.68 5.93 -0.83
CA SER A 141 26.02 5.97 -0.24
C SER A 141 27.08 5.53 -1.23
N GLY A 142 28.06 6.40 -1.50
CA GLY A 142 29.18 6.14 -2.41
C GLY A 142 28.84 6.26 -3.91
N SER A 143 27.68 6.80 -4.27
CA SER A 143 27.31 7.05 -5.66
C SER A 143 27.76 8.43 -6.13
N ASP A 144 28.85 8.50 -6.89
CA ASP A 144 29.36 9.76 -7.47
C ASP A 144 28.32 10.50 -8.33
N GLY A 145 27.49 9.75 -9.05
CA GLY A 145 26.43 10.32 -9.89
C GLY A 145 25.32 10.98 -9.07
N TRP A 146 24.96 10.37 -7.95
CA TRP A 146 23.97 10.93 -7.03
C TRP A 146 24.52 12.20 -6.35
N GLU A 147 25.71 12.12 -5.77
CA GLU A 147 26.37 13.24 -5.09
C GLU A 147 26.57 14.44 -6.02
N LYS A 148 27.05 14.20 -7.26
CA LYS A 148 27.20 15.24 -8.26
C LYS A 148 25.90 15.96 -8.61
N ARG A 149 24.75 15.25 -8.59
CA ARG A 149 23.45 15.79 -8.98
C ARG A 149 22.72 16.46 -7.83
N TYR A 150 22.73 15.87 -6.66
CA TYR A 150 21.90 16.28 -5.54
C TYR A 150 22.69 16.77 -4.32
N GLY A 151 24.01 16.58 -4.30
CA GLY A 151 24.86 16.93 -3.16
C GLY A 151 24.58 16.03 -1.94
N ASP A 152 25.01 16.53 -0.80
CA ASP A 152 24.87 15.85 0.50
C ASP A 152 23.58 16.28 1.23
N GLN A 153 22.44 16.30 0.52
CA GLN A 153 21.18 16.61 1.14
C GLN A 153 20.45 15.33 1.60
N PRO A 154 19.75 15.37 2.75
CA PRO A 154 19.01 14.22 3.25
C PRO A 154 17.90 13.79 2.30
N VAL A 155 17.89 12.52 1.90
CA VAL A 155 16.75 11.92 1.19
C VAL A 155 15.73 11.48 2.24
N SER A 156 14.78 12.36 2.55
CA SER A 156 13.80 12.15 3.61
C SER A 156 12.46 12.79 3.27
N GLN A 157 11.37 12.06 3.50
CA GLN A 157 10.01 12.60 3.37
C GLN A 157 9.78 13.76 4.33
N PHE A 158 10.34 13.70 5.53
CA PHE A 158 10.23 14.78 6.53
C PHE A 158 10.94 16.04 6.05
N HIS A 159 12.15 15.90 5.50
CA HIS A 159 12.88 17.02 4.93
C HIS A 159 12.10 17.66 3.77
N GLY A 160 11.62 16.85 2.83
CA GLY A 160 10.81 17.33 1.69
C GLY A 160 9.52 18.04 2.15
N ALA A 161 8.84 17.50 3.16
CA ALA A 161 7.62 18.12 3.71
C ALA A 161 7.91 19.44 4.45
N GLU A 162 9.03 19.55 5.18
CA GLU A 162 9.46 20.82 5.77
C GLU A 162 9.77 21.87 4.70
N MET A 163 10.46 21.48 3.61
CA MET A 163 10.72 22.38 2.47
C MET A 163 9.41 22.89 1.85
N ILE A 164 8.42 22.02 1.68
CA ILE A 164 7.08 22.39 1.19
C ILE A 164 6.41 23.35 2.15
N ALA A 165 6.37 23.03 3.44
CA ALA A 165 5.76 23.89 4.44
C ALA A 165 6.40 25.27 4.48
N GLN A 166 7.74 25.34 4.33
CA GLN A 166 8.47 26.60 4.28
C GLN A 166 8.18 27.37 2.98
N GLN A 167 8.21 26.70 1.82
CA GLN A 167 8.04 27.32 0.50
C GLN A 167 6.65 27.94 0.33
N TRP A 168 5.60 27.29 0.85
CA TRP A 168 4.22 27.76 0.75
C TRP A 168 3.69 28.36 2.04
N ASP A 169 4.56 28.63 3.01
CA ASP A 169 4.23 29.20 4.32
C ASP A 169 3.04 28.52 5.01
N ILE A 170 3.05 27.18 4.98
CA ILE A 170 2.03 26.38 5.65
C ILE A 170 2.36 26.36 7.15
N SER A 171 1.44 26.84 7.97
CA SER A 171 1.63 26.87 9.41
C SER A 171 1.48 25.47 10.04
N ARG A 172 2.03 25.31 11.24
CA ARG A 172 1.82 24.10 12.03
C ARG A 172 0.34 23.91 12.37
N GLU A 173 -0.33 24.99 12.72
CA GLU A 173 -1.76 25.01 13.06
C GLU A 173 -2.64 24.56 11.88
N ASP A 174 -2.31 24.95 10.65
CA ASP A 174 -3.00 24.49 9.44
C ASP A 174 -2.85 22.98 9.24
N MET A 175 -1.63 22.45 9.41
CA MET A 175 -1.34 21.03 9.31
C MET A 175 -2.05 20.22 10.39
N GLU A 176 -2.05 20.70 11.64
CA GLU A 176 -2.73 20.05 12.76
C GLU A 176 -4.25 20.05 12.58
N SER A 177 -4.81 21.15 12.09
CA SER A 177 -6.25 21.27 11.78
C SER A 177 -6.65 20.30 10.66
N PHE A 178 -5.84 20.19 9.60
CA PHE A 178 -6.05 19.22 8.53
C PHE A 178 -5.98 17.77 9.03
N ALA A 179 -4.99 17.45 9.87
CA ALA A 179 -4.84 16.12 10.44
C ALA A 179 -6.01 15.74 11.37
N LEU A 180 -6.47 16.68 12.20
CA LEU A 180 -7.64 16.49 13.07
C LEU A 180 -8.89 16.19 12.23
N GLU A 181 -9.14 17.00 11.20
CA GLU A 181 -10.28 16.76 10.29
C GLU A 181 -10.17 15.43 9.58
N SER A 182 -8.98 14.99 9.17
CA SER A 182 -8.76 13.67 8.57
C SER A 182 -9.20 12.55 9.53
N HIS A 183 -8.79 12.59 10.80
CA HIS A 183 -9.26 11.64 11.81
C HIS A 183 -10.78 11.66 11.97
N GLN A 184 -11.38 12.83 12.06
CA GLN A 184 -12.84 12.98 12.23
C GLN A 184 -13.61 12.41 11.04
N ARG A 185 -13.14 12.64 9.81
CA ARG A 185 -13.74 12.09 8.59
C ARG A 185 -13.66 10.57 8.55
N ALA A 186 -12.47 10.02 8.89
CA ALA A 186 -12.27 8.56 8.93
C ALA A 186 -13.15 7.91 9.99
N LEU A 187 -13.23 8.46 11.19
CA LEU A 187 -14.08 7.96 12.27
C LEU A 187 -15.56 8.01 11.90
N ARG A 188 -16.01 9.09 11.28
CA ARG A 188 -17.39 9.18 10.77
C ARG A 188 -17.67 8.09 9.74
N ALA A 189 -16.75 7.84 8.81
CA ALA A 189 -16.92 6.79 7.81
C ALA A 189 -16.98 5.40 8.43
N ILE A 190 -16.16 5.13 9.47
CA ILE A 190 -16.21 3.89 10.26
C ILE A 190 -17.56 3.76 10.98
N ASP A 191 -17.99 4.80 11.69
CA ASP A 191 -19.22 4.79 12.48
C ASP A 191 -20.50 4.64 11.62
N GLU A 192 -20.44 5.10 10.37
CA GLU A 192 -21.50 4.95 9.37
C GLU A 192 -21.41 3.64 8.56
N GLY A 193 -20.44 2.76 8.85
CA GLY A 193 -20.26 1.47 8.16
C GLY A 193 -19.87 1.60 6.69
N ARG A 194 -19.26 2.72 6.28
CA ARG A 194 -18.93 2.96 4.85
C ARG A 194 -17.89 1.99 4.31
N PHE A 195 -17.06 1.40 5.18
CA PHE A 195 -16.01 0.46 4.82
C PHE A 195 -16.42 -1.01 4.93
N ASP A 196 -17.62 -1.33 5.42
CA ASP A 196 -18.04 -2.70 5.69
C ASP A 196 -18.01 -3.61 4.45
N ARG A 197 -18.20 -3.04 3.26
CA ARG A 197 -18.19 -3.79 2.00
C ARG A 197 -16.80 -4.06 1.43
N GLU A 198 -15.78 -3.38 1.93
CA GLU A 198 -14.42 -3.53 1.42
C GLU A 198 -13.49 -4.23 2.39
N ILE A 199 -13.78 -4.18 3.70
CA ILE A 199 -12.96 -4.81 4.73
C ILE A 199 -13.36 -6.28 4.89
N GLU A 200 -12.36 -7.16 4.75
CA GLU A 200 -12.44 -8.55 5.18
C GLU A 200 -11.76 -8.68 6.55
N PRO A 201 -12.47 -9.06 7.62
CA PRO A 201 -11.91 -9.14 8.97
C PRO A 201 -10.72 -10.08 9.09
N LEU A 202 -9.69 -9.68 9.86
CA LEU A 202 -8.49 -10.47 10.08
C LEU A 202 -8.04 -10.38 11.55
N ALA A 203 -7.63 -11.49 12.14
CA ALA A 203 -7.14 -11.58 13.53
C ALA A 203 -8.07 -10.92 14.55
N GLY A 204 -9.40 -11.01 14.32
CA GLY A 204 -10.42 -10.39 15.19
C GLY A 204 -10.61 -8.89 14.98
N LEU A 205 -9.82 -8.25 14.12
CA LEU A 205 -9.98 -6.85 13.75
C LEU A 205 -11.00 -6.73 12.62
N THR A 206 -12.00 -5.85 12.80
CA THR A 206 -13.12 -5.62 11.86
C THR A 206 -13.14 -4.20 11.30
N HIS A 207 -12.28 -3.31 11.77
CA HIS A 207 -12.21 -1.91 11.39
C HIS A 207 -10.77 -1.39 11.48
N ASP A 208 -10.50 -0.26 10.86
CA ASP A 208 -9.18 0.35 10.85
C ASP A 208 -8.79 0.90 12.23
N GLU A 209 -7.59 0.57 12.73
CA GLU A 209 -7.08 1.03 14.03
C GLU A 209 -6.39 2.40 13.98
N GLY A 210 -6.09 2.92 12.78
CA GLY A 210 -5.34 4.15 12.61
C GLY A 210 -6.04 5.43 13.10
N PRO A 211 -7.35 5.62 12.83
CA PRO A 211 -8.07 6.82 13.24
C PRO A 211 -8.18 6.96 14.77
N ARG A 212 -7.82 8.14 15.30
CA ARG A 212 -7.74 8.38 16.74
C ARG A 212 -8.94 9.17 17.24
N ARG A 213 -9.78 8.55 18.08
CA ARG A 213 -10.95 9.17 18.68
C ARG A 213 -10.61 10.22 19.74
N ASP A 214 -9.44 10.11 20.36
CA ASP A 214 -9.01 10.92 21.50
C ASP A 214 -8.07 12.06 21.11
N THR A 215 -7.84 12.29 19.81
CA THR A 215 -6.98 13.38 19.34
C THR A 215 -7.70 14.73 19.38
N SER A 216 -6.93 15.80 19.60
CA SER A 216 -7.40 17.20 19.60
C SER A 216 -6.28 18.14 19.20
N LEU A 217 -6.61 19.37 18.80
CA LEU A 217 -5.60 20.41 18.52
C LEU A 217 -4.68 20.68 19.71
N GLU A 218 -5.23 20.67 20.93
CA GLU A 218 -4.45 20.87 22.16
C GLU A 218 -3.40 19.75 22.34
N LYS A 219 -3.80 18.48 22.12
CA LYS A 219 -2.87 17.34 22.18
C LYS A 219 -1.80 17.42 21.09
N MET A 220 -2.18 17.82 19.88
CA MET A 220 -1.25 17.95 18.76
C MET A 220 -0.27 19.10 18.98
N ALA A 221 -0.71 20.25 19.48
CA ALA A 221 0.14 21.39 19.82
C ALA A 221 1.23 21.04 20.85
N GLY A 222 0.96 20.08 21.74
CA GLY A 222 1.92 19.55 22.73
C GLY A 222 2.99 18.61 22.15
N LEU A 223 2.89 18.18 20.87
CA LEU A 223 3.85 17.28 20.27
C LEU A 223 5.16 17.99 19.92
N LYS A 224 6.29 17.29 20.10
CA LYS A 224 7.60 17.80 19.69
C LYS A 224 7.75 17.75 18.18
N PRO A 225 8.36 18.75 17.53
CA PRO A 225 8.78 18.66 16.15
C PRO A 225 9.68 17.45 15.90
N LEU A 226 9.59 16.85 14.71
CA LEU A 226 10.43 15.73 14.30
C LEU A 226 11.87 16.15 14.00
N GLN A 227 12.06 17.43 13.64
CA GLN A 227 13.36 18.06 13.44
C GLN A 227 13.43 19.33 14.30
N GLU A 228 14.62 19.66 14.78
CA GLU A 228 14.83 20.88 15.54
C GLU A 228 14.50 22.12 14.68
N GLY A 229 13.66 23.00 15.20
CA GLY A 229 13.16 24.17 14.48
C GLY A 229 12.14 23.87 13.38
N GLY A 230 11.76 22.61 13.19
CA GLY A 230 10.78 22.19 12.20
C GLY A 230 9.32 22.44 12.65
N ARG A 231 8.40 22.30 11.70
CA ARG A 231 6.95 22.44 11.89
C ARG A 231 6.25 21.08 12.01
N LEU A 232 6.82 20.03 11.39
CA LEU A 232 6.21 18.69 11.35
C LEU A 232 6.34 17.97 12.68
N THR A 233 5.25 17.31 13.06
CA THR A 233 5.17 16.47 14.27
C THR A 233 4.64 15.08 13.91
N ALA A 234 4.70 14.15 14.85
CA ALA A 234 4.06 12.83 14.67
C ALA A 234 2.53 12.92 14.44
N GLY A 235 1.89 14.01 14.91
CA GLY A 235 0.45 14.22 14.72
C GLY A 235 0.04 14.57 13.29
N VAL A 236 0.97 15.07 12.48
CA VAL A 236 0.74 15.45 11.08
C VAL A 236 1.49 14.54 10.10
N SER A 237 2.04 13.44 10.59
CA SER A 237 2.78 12.46 9.81
C SER A 237 1.97 11.20 9.56
N SER A 238 2.28 10.50 8.46
CA SER A 238 1.69 9.20 8.15
C SER A 238 2.00 8.18 9.24
N GLN A 239 1.05 7.31 9.51
CA GLN A 239 1.20 6.28 10.55
C GLN A 239 1.95 5.06 10.02
N ILE A 240 2.62 4.35 10.93
CA ILE A 240 3.12 2.99 10.70
C ILE A 240 1.92 2.05 10.71
N SER A 241 1.73 1.30 9.63
CA SER A 241 0.51 0.52 9.40
C SER A 241 0.84 -0.86 8.84
N ASP A 242 -0.02 -1.83 9.15
CA ASP A 242 0.00 -3.18 8.62
C ASP A 242 -1.28 -3.39 7.81
N GLY A 243 -1.18 -3.88 6.58
CA GLY A 243 -2.37 -4.07 5.76
C GLY A 243 -2.10 -4.68 4.40
N SER A 244 -3.19 -5.14 3.77
CA SER A 244 -3.19 -5.69 2.42
C SER A 244 -4.47 -5.33 1.68
N ALA A 245 -4.38 -5.24 0.35
CA ALA A 245 -5.54 -5.06 -0.51
C ALA A 245 -5.35 -5.84 -1.82
N ALA A 246 -6.44 -6.35 -2.38
CA ALA A 246 -6.44 -7.09 -3.63
C ALA A 246 -7.58 -6.63 -4.54
N LEU A 247 -7.32 -6.59 -5.85
CA LEU A 247 -8.27 -6.26 -6.89
C LEU A 247 -8.21 -7.29 -8.00
N LEU A 248 -9.35 -7.56 -8.65
CA LEU A 248 -9.43 -8.39 -9.85
C LEU A 248 -9.63 -7.49 -11.06
N ILE A 249 -8.71 -7.61 -12.01
CA ILE A 249 -8.73 -6.87 -13.28
C ILE A 249 -9.03 -7.84 -14.40
N ALA A 250 -9.97 -7.46 -15.27
CA ALA A 250 -10.39 -8.30 -16.38
C ALA A 250 -10.51 -7.52 -17.69
N SER A 251 -10.27 -8.22 -18.81
CA SER A 251 -10.65 -7.76 -20.14
C SER A 251 -12.15 -7.90 -20.37
N GLU A 252 -12.67 -7.25 -21.41
CA GLU A 252 -14.05 -7.46 -21.85
C GLU A 252 -14.34 -8.93 -22.22
N ARG A 253 -13.34 -9.63 -22.76
CA ARG A 253 -13.43 -11.05 -23.06
C ARG A 253 -13.65 -11.89 -21.81
N ALA A 254 -12.77 -11.71 -20.79
CA ALA A 254 -12.90 -12.42 -19.52
C ALA A 254 -14.20 -12.09 -18.78
N VAL A 255 -14.65 -10.83 -18.83
CA VAL A 255 -15.94 -10.42 -18.27
C VAL A 255 -17.08 -11.24 -18.86
N LYS A 256 -17.11 -11.43 -20.18
CA LYS A 256 -18.15 -12.22 -20.87
C LYS A 256 -18.01 -13.73 -20.61
N GLU A 257 -16.80 -14.23 -20.69
CA GLU A 257 -16.49 -15.67 -20.57
C GLU A 257 -16.81 -16.19 -19.15
N HIS A 258 -16.47 -15.42 -18.12
CA HIS A 258 -16.68 -15.81 -16.72
C HIS A 258 -17.94 -15.20 -16.09
N GLY A 259 -18.76 -14.46 -16.86
CA GLY A 259 -20.00 -13.87 -16.37
C GLY A 259 -19.80 -12.84 -15.24
N LEU A 260 -18.69 -12.07 -15.30
CA LEU A 260 -18.30 -11.15 -14.25
C LEU A 260 -19.08 -9.84 -14.31
N ASN A 261 -19.28 -9.22 -13.14
CA ASN A 261 -19.87 -7.89 -13.02
C ASN A 261 -18.76 -6.84 -12.90
N THR A 262 -18.76 -5.84 -13.78
CA THR A 262 -17.77 -4.76 -13.73
C THR A 262 -18.17 -3.68 -12.72
N ARG A 263 -17.23 -3.24 -11.88
CA ARG A 263 -17.42 -2.09 -10.97
C ARG A 263 -17.03 -0.77 -11.62
N ALA A 264 -15.91 -0.78 -12.33
CA ALA A 264 -15.38 0.41 -13.00
C ALA A 264 -14.52 0.02 -14.21
N ARG A 265 -14.46 0.92 -15.20
CA ARG A 265 -13.49 0.85 -16.29
C ARG A 265 -12.25 1.66 -15.90
N ILE A 266 -11.07 1.10 -16.16
CA ILE A 266 -9.81 1.82 -15.99
C ILE A 266 -9.62 2.74 -17.21
N HIS A 267 -9.72 4.04 -16.98
CA HIS A 267 -9.67 5.02 -18.05
C HIS A 267 -8.23 5.35 -18.46
N HIS A 268 -7.34 5.57 -17.48
CA HIS A 268 -5.98 6.04 -17.76
C HIS A 268 -4.99 5.64 -16.67
N PRO A 269 -4.18 4.59 -16.88
CA PRO A 269 -3.11 4.23 -15.96
C PRO A 269 -1.89 5.11 -16.23
N SER A 270 -1.65 6.14 -15.45
CA SER A 270 -0.45 6.98 -15.54
C SER A 270 0.20 7.19 -14.17
N GLY A 271 1.54 7.18 -14.17
CA GLY A 271 2.36 7.61 -13.06
C GLY A 271 3.10 8.91 -13.44
N ARG A 272 3.16 9.86 -12.52
CA ARG A 272 3.96 11.08 -12.65
C ARG A 272 4.71 11.29 -11.35
N ALA A 273 5.96 11.76 -11.46
CA ALA A 273 6.78 12.20 -10.34
C ALA A 273 6.76 13.72 -10.25
#